data_6f42505d02f2046282a88cec10c8bcc3
#
_entry.id   6f42505d02f2046282a88cec10c8bcc3
#
_cell.length_a   1.000
_cell.length_b   1.000
_cell.length_c   1.000
_cell.angle_alpha   90.00
_cell.angle_beta   90.00
_cell.angle_gamma   90.00
#
_symmetry.space_group_name_H-M   'P 1'
#
loop_
_entity.id
_entity.type
_entity.pdbx_description
1 polymer ?
#
loop_
_entity_poly.entity_id
_entity_poly.type
_entity_poly.pdbx_seq_one_letter_code
_entity_poly.pdbx_strand_id
1 'polypeptide(L)'
;MQAAGWEIASHGLRWIEHRDMDEAEERAQIEEAIRLHVEVTGARPRGWYTGRCSMNTVRLAAEQGMDYLADSYADDLPYWLRIGERDQLMIPYTLDANDMRFAAAEGFASGDQFETYLRDSFDALYAEGVAGAPKMMSIGLHCRLAGRPGRARALARFLDHALRHDDVWFARRIDIAEHWAA
;
A
#
# COMPACT_ATOMS: atom_id res chain seq x y z
N MET A 1 8.62 -14.62 4.62
CA MET A 1 8.64 -13.23 4.15
C MET A 1 9.78 -12.46 4.80
N GLN A 2 9.86 -12.32 6.14
CA GLN A 2 10.96 -11.59 6.82
C GLN A 2 12.36 -12.05 6.39
N ALA A 3 12.63 -13.36 6.38
CA ALA A 3 13.92 -13.92 5.94
C ALA A 3 14.28 -13.61 4.47
N ALA A 4 13.32 -13.18 3.68
CA ALA A 4 13.52 -12.75 2.29
C ALA A 4 13.58 -11.21 2.14
N GLY A 5 13.67 -10.47 3.26
CA GLY A 5 13.81 -9.02 3.26
C GLY A 5 12.51 -8.22 3.02
N TRP A 6 11.33 -8.89 3.04
CA TRP A 6 10.07 -8.19 2.91
C TRP A 6 9.74 -7.41 4.17
N GLU A 7 9.23 -6.20 4.01
CA GLU A 7 8.56 -5.50 5.09
C GLU A 7 7.26 -6.21 5.45
N ILE A 8 6.98 -6.29 6.75
CA ILE A 8 5.70 -6.77 7.29
C ILE A 8 5.01 -5.57 7.93
N ALA A 9 4.17 -4.88 7.17
CA ALA A 9 3.30 -3.84 7.68
C ALA A 9 1.97 -4.44 8.19
N SER A 10 1.21 -3.68 8.96
CA SER A 10 -0.10 -4.14 9.45
C SER A 10 -1.22 -3.78 8.49
N HIS A 11 -2.17 -4.69 8.32
CA HIS A 11 -3.42 -4.46 7.60
C HIS A 11 -4.64 -4.51 8.56
N GLY A 12 -4.42 -4.14 9.83
CA GLY A 12 -5.41 -4.23 10.88
C GLY A 12 -5.59 -5.65 11.43
N LEU A 13 -6.47 -5.78 12.44
CA LEU A 13 -6.77 -7.05 13.10
C LEU A 13 -7.58 -7.98 12.21
N ARG A 14 -8.56 -7.42 11.52
CA ARG A 14 -9.49 -8.10 10.61
C ARG A 14 -9.80 -7.21 9.43
N TRP A 15 -10.02 -7.82 8.27
CA TRP A 15 -10.48 -7.09 7.08
C TRP A 15 -12.00 -6.91 7.12
N ILE A 16 -12.47 -5.93 7.88
CA ILE A 16 -13.88 -5.59 8.11
C ILE A 16 -14.10 -4.10 7.87
N GLU A 17 -15.35 -3.68 7.75
CA GLU A 17 -15.73 -2.27 7.66
C GLU A 17 -15.61 -1.60 9.03
N HIS A 18 -14.86 -0.51 9.11
CA HIS A 18 -14.66 0.26 10.34
C HIS A 18 -15.58 1.49 10.44
N ARG A 19 -16.29 1.83 9.36
CA ARG A 19 -17.06 3.09 9.25
C ARG A 19 -17.96 3.37 10.44
N ASP A 20 -18.67 2.35 10.92
CA ASP A 20 -19.67 2.46 11.98
C ASP A 20 -19.16 1.92 13.33
N MET A 21 -17.86 1.64 13.43
CA MET A 21 -17.22 1.17 14.66
C MET A 21 -17.04 2.34 15.62
N ASP A 22 -17.32 2.15 16.90
CA ASP A 22 -17.01 3.17 17.90
C ASP A 22 -15.50 3.29 18.12
N GLU A 23 -15.08 4.47 18.59
CA GLU A 23 -13.65 4.77 18.73
C GLU A 23 -12.94 3.83 19.71
N ALA A 24 -13.59 3.42 20.79
CA ALA A 24 -12.97 2.57 21.80
C ALA A 24 -12.78 1.15 21.26
N GLU A 25 -13.74 0.63 20.51
CA GLU A 25 -13.62 -0.67 19.84
C GLU A 25 -12.53 -0.64 18.77
N GLU A 26 -12.49 0.41 17.93
CA GLU A 26 -11.48 0.53 16.88
C GLU A 26 -10.08 0.63 17.46
N ARG A 27 -9.89 1.42 18.52
CA ARG A 27 -8.63 1.53 19.26
C ARG A 27 -8.18 0.18 19.79
N ALA A 28 -9.08 -0.57 20.44
CA ALA A 28 -8.77 -1.90 20.95
C ALA A 28 -8.37 -2.88 19.84
N GLN A 29 -9.01 -2.80 18.66
CA GLN A 29 -8.62 -3.64 17.51
C GLN A 29 -7.24 -3.25 16.94
N ILE A 30 -6.90 -1.96 16.89
CA ILE A 30 -5.57 -1.52 16.46
C ILE A 30 -4.50 -2.01 17.44
N GLU A 31 -4.72 -1.84 18.73
CA GLU A 31 -3.79 -2.29 19.78
C GLU A 31 -3.59 -3.80 19.75
N GLU A 32 -4.66 -4.57 19.61
CA GLU A 32 -4.59 -6.04 19.51
C GLU A 32 -3.88 -6.49 18.23
N ALA A 33 -4.10 -5.80 17.09
CA ALA A 33 -3.37 -6.08 15.85
C ALA A 33 -1.86 -5.89 16.05
N ILE A 34 -1.45 -4.81 16.72
CA ILE A 34 -0.04 -4.53 17.02
C ILE A 34 0.53 -5.59 17.97
N ARG A 35 -0.21 -5.97 19.02
CA ARG A 35 0.21 -6.99 19.97
C ARG A 35 0.49 -8.34 19.27
N LEU A 36 -0.46 -8.79 18.44
CA LEU A 36 -0.32 -10.03 17.67
C LEU A 36 0.80 -9.92 16.63
N HIS A 37 0.97 -8.78 16.01
CA HIS A 37 2.07 -8.54 15.09
C HIS A 37 3.42 -8.73 15.78
N VAL A 38 3.61 -8.15 16.97
CA VAL A 38 4.84 -8.32 17.76
C VAL A 38 5.03 -9.79 18.16
N GLU A 39 3.98 -10.47 18.59
CA GLU A 39 4.04 -11.89 18.97
C GLU A 39 4.52 -12.76 17.82
N VAL A 40 4.05 -12.50 16.59
CA VAL A 40 4.35 -13.33 15.41
C VAL A 40 5.68 -12.95 14.75
N THR A 41 6.02 -11.67 14.70
CA THR A 41 7.16 -11.17 13.93
C THR A 41 8.37 -10.78 14.78
N GLY A 42 8.18 -10.62 16.09
CA GLY A 42 9.21 -10.15 17.03
C GLY A 42 9.43 -8.63 17.03
N ALA A 43 8.70 -7.84 16.21
CA ALA A 43 8.83 -6.40 16.11
C ALA A 43 7.47 -5.72 15.94
N ARG A 44 7.38 -4.42 16.27
CA ARG A 44 6.18 -3.62 15.96
C ARG A 44 6.08 -3.37 14.45
N PRO A 45 4.84 -3.29 13.90
CA PRO A 45 4.69 -2.82 12.53
C PRO A 45 5.14 -1.35 12.44
N ARG A 46 5.85 -1.01 11.39
CA ARG A 46 6.26 0.37 11.11
C ARG A 46 5.26 1.09 10.20
N GLY A 47 4.51 0.35 9.41
CA GLY A 47 3.50 0.85 8.49
C GLY A 47 2.11 0.28 8.75
N TRP A 48 1.09 1.04 8.39
CA TRP A 48 -0.32 0.69 8.59
C TRP A 48 -1.18 1.00 7.38
N TYR A 49 -2.09 0.07 7.06
CA TYR A 49 -3.14 0.23 6.06
C TYR A 49 -4.40 -0.53 6.49
N THR A 50 -5.52 0.15 6.64
CA THR A 50 -6.82 -0.47 6.97
C THR A 50 -7.63 -0.80 5.72
N GLY A 51 -7.71 0.15 4.78
CA GLY A 51 -8.44 0.03 3.53
C GLY A 51 -9.96 0.24 3.64
N ARG A 52 -10.53 0.16 4.85
CA ARG A 52 -11.96 0.36 5.14
C ARG A 52 -12.13 1.19 6.41
N CYS A 53 -11.61 2.41 6.35
CA CYS A 53 -11.46 3.30 7.49
C CYS A 53 -12.77 3.86 8.03
N SER A 54 -12.80 4.11 9.34
CA SER A 54 -13.68 5.07 9.96
C SER A 54 -13.10 6.49 9.87
N MET A 55 -13.81 7.47 10.41
CA MET A 55 -13.28 8.83 10.57
C MET A 55 -12.15 8.92 11.59
N ASN A 56 -11.99 7.91 12.46
CA ASN A 56 -10.99 7.88 13.53
C ASN A 56 -9.72 7.11 13.14
N THR A 57 -9.78 6.20 12.17
CA THR A 57 -8.72 5.23 11.85
C THR A 57 -7.36 5.88 11.69
N VAL A 58 -7.25 6.92 10.87
CA VAL A 58 -5.96 7.58 10.58
C VAL A 58 -5.37 8.20 11.85
N ARG A 59 -6.19 8.86 12.65
CA ARG A 59 -5.76 9.44 13.94
C ARG A 59 -5.32 8.36 14.93
N LEU A 60 -6.15 7.33 15.10
CA LEU A 60 -5.87 6.23 16.05
C LEU A 60 -4.60 5.47 15.66
N ALA A 61 -4.38 5.20 14.38
CA ALA A 61 -3.16 4.56 13.89
C ALA A 61 -1.92 5.47 14.07
N ALA A 62 -2.04 6.78 13.81
CA ALA A 62 -0.98 7.74 14.05
C ALA A 62 -0.58 7.82 15.54
N GLU A 63 -1.55 7.80 16.45
CA GLU A 63 -1.31 7.79 17.91
C GLU A 63 -0.49 6.57 18.35
N GLN A 64 -0.52 5.46 17.60
CA GLN A 64 0.30 4.28 17.85
C GLN A 64 1.77 4.43 17.42
N GLY A 65 2.15 5.54 16.79
CA GLY A 65 3.53 5.85 16.43
C GLY A 65 4.03 5.09 15.21
N MET A 66 3.18 4.87 14.22
CA MET A 66 3.58 4.32 12.92
C MET A 66 4.50 5.30 12.19
N ASP A 67 5.48 4.78 11.46
CA ASP A 67 6.38 5.60 10.63
C ASP A 67 5.62 6.16 9.43
N TYR A 68 4.69 5.38 8.87
CA TYR A 68 3.81 5.81 7.79
C TYR A 68 2.42 5.18 7.86
N LEU A 69 1.45 5.87 7.27
CA LEU A 69 0.10 5.35 7.01
C LEU A 69 -0.17 5.34 5.51
N ALA A 70 -0.89 4.33 5.04
CA ALA A 70 -1.19 4.17 3.62
C ALA A 70 -2.68 4.36 3.27
N ASP A 71 -3.51 4.71 4.25
CA ASP A 71 -4.94 4.94 4.08
C ASP A 71 -5.22 6.33 3.47
N SER A 72 -4.67 6.54 2.27
CA SER A 72 -4.90 7.73 1.47
C SER A 72 -4.85 7.41 -0.01
N TYR A 73 -5.64 8.14 -0.79
CA TYR A 73 -5.69 8.09 -2.25
C TYR A 73 -5.60 9.51 -2.84
N ALA A 74 -5.05 10.44 -2.06
CA ALA A 74 -5.13 11.87 -2.34
C ALA A 74 -4.01 12.37 -3.27
N ASP A 75 -2.92 11.62 -3.41
CA ASP A 75 -1.75 12.03 -4.18
C ASP A 75 -1.01 10.81 -4.75
N ASP A 76 -0.16 11.02 -5.74
CA ASP A 76 0.79 10.04 -6.29
C ASP A 76 2.19 10.16 -5.67
N LEU A 77 2.34 10.97 -4.63
CA LEU A 77 3.55 11.12 -3.83
C LEU A 77 3.24 11.05 -2.34
N PRO A 78 4.21 10.63 -1.50
CA PRO A 78 4.09 10.77 -0.06
C PRO A 78 3.95 12.23 0.36
N TYR A 79 3.23 12.48 1.43
CA TYR A 79 3.05 13.81 2.00
C TYR A 79 2.88 13.77 3.52
N TRP A 80 3.17 14.88 4.17
CA TRP A 80 2.98 15.04 5.60
C TRP A 80 1.58 15.55 5.91
N LEU A 81 0.91 14.87 6.85
CA LEU A 81 -0.41 15.26 7.36
C LEU A 81 -0.27 15.63 8.84
N ARG A 82 -0.73 16.83 9.20
CA ARG A 82 -0.79 17.23 10.60
C ARG A 82 -1.98 16.58 11.31
N ILE A 83 -1.69 15.73 12.31
CA ILE A 83 -2.68 15.03 13.13
C ILE A 83 -2.46 15.42 14.60
N GLY A 84 -3.27 16.33 15.12
CA GLY A 84 -3.04 16.93 16.43
C GLY A 84 -1.71 17.69 16.46
N GLU A 85 -0.80 17.28 17.34
CA GLU A 85 0.54 17.89 17.46
C GLU A 85 1.64 17.12 16.69
N ARG A 86 1.27 16.08 15.93
CA ARG A 86 2.22 15.22 15.20
C ARG A 86 2.13 15.47 13.71
N ASP A 87 3.27 15.38 13.05
CA ASP A 87 3.34 15.22 11.61
C ASP A 87 3.44 13.72 11.30
N GLN A 88 2.47 13.22 10.54
CA GLN A 88 2.36 11.83 10.14
C GLN A 88 2.62 11.71 8.65
N LEU A 89 3.57 10.86 8.26
CA LEU A 89 3.81 10.57 6.87
C LEU A 89 2.69 9.71 6.30
N MET A 90 2.08 10.20 5.22
CA MET A 90 1.14 9.44 4.39
C MET A 90 1.88 8.96 3.15
N ILE A 91 1.84 7.65 2.90
CA ILE A 91 2.31 7.05 1.64
C ILE A 91 1.07 6.53 0.92
N PRO A 92 0.52 7.28 -0.04
CA PRO A 92 -0.74 6.96 -0.68
C PRO A 92 -0.76 5.57 -1.34
N TYR A 93 -1.95 5.02 -1.48
CA TYR A 93 -2.19 3.75 -2.13
C TYR A 93 -2.78 4.00 -3.52
N THR A 94 -2.26 3.34 -4.56
CA THR A 94 -2.81 3.41 -5.91
C THR A 94 -3.94 2.37 -6.05
N LEU A 95 -5.18 2.82 -5.87
CA LEU A 95 -6.35 1.94 -5.72
C LEU A 95 -6.69 1.18 -7.01
N ASP A 96 -6.55 1.82 -8.14
CA ASP A 96 -6.89 1.28 -9.46
C ASP A 96 -5.89 0.24 -9.95
N ALA A 97 -4.62 0.28 -9.51
CA ALA A 97 -3.60 -0.72 -9.79
C ALA A 97 -3.65 -1.89 -8.78
N ASN A 98 -4.82 -2.49 -8.62
CA ASN A 98 -5.06 -3.54 -7.63
C ASN A 98 -5.71 -4.77 -8.28
N ASP A 99 -5.16 -5.95 -8.01
CA ASP A 99 -5.67 -7.22 -8.55
C ASP A 99 -7.05 -7.62 -8.03
N MET A 100 -7.58 -6.96 -6.97
CA MET A 100 -8.98 -7.10 -6.55
C MET A 100 -9.97 -6.78 -7.68
N ARG A 101 -9.57 -5.98 -8.66
CA ARG A 101 -10.39 -5.72 -9.85
C ARG A 101 -10.69 -6.97 -10.69
N PHE A 102 -9.93 -8.06 -10.53
CA PHE A 102 -10.34 -9.36 -11.09
C PHE A 102 -11.59 -9.97 -10.45
N ALA A 103 -11.97 -9.50 -9.26
CA ALA A 103 -13.16 -9.94 -8.54
C ALA A 103 -14.31 -8.92 -8.63
N ALA A 104 -14.13 -7.80 -9.31
CA ALA A 104 -15.15 -6.78 -9.52
C ALA A 104 -15.87 -7.00 -10.86
N ALA A 105 -17.17 -6.69 -10.93
CA ALA A 105 -17.98 -6.87 -12.15
C ALA A 105 -17.45 -6.05 -13.35
N GLU A 106 -16.89 -4.88 -13.09
CA GLU A 106 -16.31 -3.96 -14.11
C GLU A 106 -14.78 -3.91 -14.01
N GLY A 107 -14.16 -5.01 -13.59
CA GLY A 107 -12.72 -5.10 -13.41
C GLY A 107 -12.00 -5.78 -14.56
N PHE A 108 -10.87 -6.41 -14.25
CA PHE A 108 -10.07 -7.11 -15.25
C PHE A 108 -10.65 -8.49 -15.57
N ALA A 109 -11.00 -8.74 -16.83
CA ALA A 109 -11.45 -10.04 -17.30
C ALA A 109 -10.28 -10.99 -17.63
N SER A 110 -9.11 -10.45 -17.98
CA SER A 110 -7.93 -11.23 -18.36
C SER A 110 -6.63 -10.68 -17.77
N GLY A 111 -5.58 -11.51 -17.75
CA GLY A 111 -4.23 -11.07 -17.37
C GLY A 111 -3.70 -9.96 -18.29
N ASP A 112 -4.03 -9.99 -19.56
CA ASP A 112 -3.56 -8.99 -20.52
C ASP A 112 -4.16 -7.61 -20.24
N GLN A 113 -5.43 -7.53 -19.81
CA GLN A 113 -6.02 -6.25 -19.40
C GLN A 113 -5.32 -5.69 -18.16
N PHE A 114 -4.97 -6.55 -17.20
CA PHE A 114 -4.22 -6.14 -16.03
C PHE A 114 -2.83 -5.64 -16.40
N GLU A 115 -2.08 -6.39 -17.21
CA GLU A 115 -0.75 -5.99 -17.68
C GLU A 115 -0.81 -4.67 -18.45
N THR A 116 -1.72 -4.53 -19.40
CA THR A 116 -1.86 -3.31 -20.21
C THR A 116 -2.13 -2.10 -19.29
N TYR A 117 -3.07 -2.26 -18.37
CA TYR A 117 -3.40 -1.18 -17.42
C TYR A 117 -2.19 -0.75 -16.58
N LEU A 118 -1.44 -1.73 -16.04
CA LEU A 118 -0.24 -1.43 -15.25
C LEU A 118 0.84 -0.75 -16.08
N ARG A 119 1.04 -1.19 -17.33
CA ARG A 119 2.02 -0.59 -18.23
C ARG A 119 1.66 0.83 -18.62
N ASP A 120 0.42 1.06 -19.04
CA ASP A 120 -0.03 2.40 -19.44
C ASP A 120 0.06 3.39 -18.27
N SER A 121 -0.31 2.95 -17.05
CA SER A 121 -0.15 3.75 -15.83
C SER A 121 1.32 4.04 -15.53
N PHE A 122 2.17 3.02 -15.58
CA PHE A 122 3.60 3.16 -15.36
C PHE A 122 4.24 4.09 -16.40
N ASP A 123 3.96 3.89 -17.69
CA ASP A 123 4.55 4.66 -18.78
C ASP A 123 4.16 6.14 -18.68
N ALA A 124 2.91 6.43 -18.26
CA ALA A 124 2.46 7.80 -18.02
C ALA A 124 3.22 8.46 -16.85
N LEU A 125 3.29 7.78 -15.69
CA LEU A 125 4.00 8.30 -14.52
C LEU A 125 5.52 8.40 -14.76
N TYR A 126 6.09 7.47 -15.51
CA TYR A 126 7.50 7.52 -15.89
C TYR A 126 7.80 8.73 -16.79
N ALA A 127 6.92 9.00 -17.78
CA ALA A 127 7.06 10.18 -18.64
C ALA A 127 6.97 11.50 -17.85
N GLU A 128 6.11 11.57 -16.82
CA GLU A 128 6.07 12.71 -15.90
C GLU A 128 7.38 12.85 -15.10
N GLY A 129 7.93 11.73 -14.64
CA GLY A 129 9.22 11.69 -13.95
C GLY A 129 10.36 12.21 -14.82
N VAL A 130 10.44 11.76 -16.07
CA VAL A 130 11.42 12.27 -17.06
C VAL A 130 11.26 13.78 -17.30
N ALA A 131 10.02 14.28 -17.25
CA ALA A 131 9.74 15.71 -17.35
C ALA A 131 10.05 16.52 -16.07
N GLY A 132 10.59 15.88 -15.03
CA GLY A 132 10.99 16.52 -13.77
C GLY A 132 9.92 16.48 -12.67
N ALA A 133 8.86 15.69 -12.83
CA ALA A 133 7.82 15.49 -11.83
C ALA A 133 7.70 13.99 -11.44
N PRO A 134 8.67 13.45 -10.68
CA PRO A 134 8.68 12.03 -10.31
C PRO A 134 7.41 11.65 -9.54
N LYS A 135 6.96 10.44 -9.74
CA LYS A 135 5.73 9.87 -9.16
C LYS A 135 6.00 8.52 -8.50
N MET A 136 5.05 8.12 -7.67
CA MET A 136 5.03 6.81 -7.04
C MET A 136 3.81 6.03 -7.54
N MET A 137 3.98 4.72 -7.72
CA MET A 137 2.91 3.80 -8.05
C MET A 137 2.95 2.60 -7.09
N SER A 138 1.82 2.23 -6.52
CA SER A 138 1.68 1.00 -5.75
C SER A 138 0.84 -0.02 -6.52
N ILE A 139 1.24 -1.29 -6.49
CA ILE A 139 0.45 -2.37 -7.08
C ILE A 139 -0.06 -3.27 -5.95
N GLY A 140 -1.37 -3.30 -5.76
CA GLY A 140 -2.02 -4.15 -4.78
C GLY A 140 -2.15 -5.58 -5.28
N LEU A 141 -1.60 -6.53 -4.54
CA LEU A 141 -1.57 -7.94 -4.92
C LEU A 141 -2.11 -8.84 -3.81
N HIS A 142 -2.95 -9.79 -4.18
CA HIS A 142 -3.46 -10.83 -3.30
C HIS A 142 -3.03 -12.20 -3.82
N CYS A 143 -2.43 -13.04 -2.98
CA CYS A 143 -1.92 -14.35 -3.38
C CYS A 143 -3.00 -15.23 -4.05
N ARG A 144 -4.25 -15.13 -3.59
CA ARG A 144 -5.40 -15.84 -4.17
C ARG A 144 -5.85 -15.33 -5.55
N LEU A 145 -5.48 -14.11 -5.93
CA LEU A 145 -5.82 -13.46 -7.18
C LEU A 145 -4.64 -13.45 -8.16
N ALA A 146 -3.63 -12.63 -7.90
CA ALA A 146 -2.43 -12.54 -8.75
C ALA A 146 -1.62 -13.85 -8.79
N GLY A 147 -1.70 -14.69 -7.75
CA GLY A 147 -1.02 -16.00 -7.71
C GLY A 147 -1.59 -17.06 -8.68
N ARG A 148 -2.68 -16.79 -9.40
CA ARG A 148 -3.18 -17.71 -10.46
C ARG A 148 -2.26 -17.65 -11.67
N PRO A 149 -1.92 -18.80 -12.30
CA PRO A 149 -0.84 -18.89 -13.29
C PRO A 149 -0.90 -17.83 -14.40
N GLY A 150 -2.06 -17.63 -15.02
CA GLY A 150 -2.22 -16.63 -16.08
C GLY A 150 -2.03 -15.20 -15.62
N ARG A 151 -2.49 -14.87 -14.41
CA ARG A 151 -2.36 -13.53 -13.80
C ARG A 151 -0.93 -13.28 -13.31
N ALA A 152 -0.30 -14.27 -12.69
CA ALA A 152 1.10 -14.19 -12.28
C ALA A 152 2.04 -13.97 -13.48
N ARG A 153 1.75 -14.62 -14.62
CA ARG A 153 2.50 -14.40 -15.86
C ARG A 153 2.30 -12.99 -16.43
N ALA A 154 1.11 -12.42 -16.32
CA ALA A 154 0.84 -11.04 -16.71
C ALA A 154 1.61 -10.03 -15.82
N LEU A 155 1.60 -10.24 -14.52
CA LEU A 155 2.40 -9.44 -13.59
C LEU A 155 3.91 -9.54 -13.90
N ALA A 156 4.42 -10.73 -14.21
CA ALA A 156 5.82 -10.90 -14.58
C ALA A 156 6.18 -10.09 -15.84
N ARG A 157 5.33 -10.10 -16.89
CA ARG A 157 5.56 -9.30 -18.09
C ARG A 157 5.59 -7.79 -17.80
N PHE A 158 4.71 -7.32 -16.90
CA PHE A 158 4.75 -5.94 -16.44
C PHE A 158 6.08 -5.62 -15.71
N LEU A 159 6.50 -6.48 -14.80
CA LEU A 159 7.79 -6.30 -14.08
C LEU A 159 8.98 -6.31 -15.06
N ASP A 160 8.97 -7.20 -16.05
CA ASP A 160 9.98 -7.23 -17.10
C ASP A 160 9.99 -5.92 -17.93
N HIS A 161 8.82 -5.28 -18.10
CA HIS A 161 8.73 -3.97 -18.74
C HIS A 161 9.33 -2.87 -17.85
N ALA A 162 8.90 -2.77 -16.62
CA ALA A 162 9.34 -1.72 -15.70
C ALA A 162 10.85 -1.81 -15.38
N LEU A 163 11.40 -3.02 -15.28
CA LEU A 163 12.84 -3.27 -15.04
C LEU A 163 13.77 -2.85 -16.19
N ARG A 164 13.24 -2.44 -17.34
CA ARG A 164 14.05 -1.89 -18.45
C ARG A 164 14.37 -0.40 -18.30
N HIS A 165 13.83 0.23 -17.26
CA HIS A 165 14.00 1.65 -17.00
C HIS A 165 14.96 1.84 -15.84
N ASP A 166 16.11 2.48 -16.09
CA ASP A 166 17.19 2.60 -15.11
C ASP A 166 16.85 3.53 -13.94
N ASP A 167 15.97 4.51 -14.15
CA ASP A 167 15.56 5.53 -13.15
C ASP A 167 14.34 5.09 -12.32
N VAL A 168 14.07 3.79 -12.23
CA VAL A 168 12.94 3.24 -11.46
C VAL A 168 13.43 2.60 -10.17
N TRP A 169 12.94 3.09 -9.06
CA TRP A 169 13.22 2.52 -7.75
C TRP A 169 12.11 1.56 -7.30
N PHE A 170 12.43 0.26 -7.27
CA PHE A 170 11.58 -0.77 -6.69
C PHE A 170 11.79 -0.79 -5.18
N ALA A 171 10.95 -0.07 -4.45
CA ALA A 171 11.09 0.15 -3.02
C ALA A 171 10.04 -0.61 -2.20
N ARG A 172 10.40 -0.95 -0.95
CA ARG A 172 9.41 -1.24 0.09
C ARG A 172 8.84 0.09 0.58
N ARG A 173 7.63 0.08 1.14
CA ARG A 173 7.05 1.32 1.69
C ARG A 173 7.89 1.93 2.80
N ILE A 174 8.53 1.09 3.61
CA ILE A 174 9.43 1.56 4.66
C ILE A 174 10.67 2.27 4.10
N ASP A 175 11.21 1.83 2.96
CA ASP A 175 12.35 2.49 2.30
C ASP A 175 11.94 3.89 1.81
N ILE A 176 10.70 4.02 1.30
CA ILE A 176 10.13 5.32 0.92
C ILE A 176 9.94 6.21 2.16
N ALA A 177 9.42 5.66 3.27
CA ALA A 177 9.24 6.40 4.50
C ALA A 177 10.58 6.93 5.05
N GLU A 178 11.62 6.10 5.05
CA GLU A 178 12.97 6.48 5.50
C GLU A 178 13.59 7.57 4.60
N HIS A 179 13.40 7.45 3.28
CA HIS A 179 13.85 8.47 2.33
C HIS A 179 13.16 9.81 2.53
N TRP A 180 11.84 9.79 2.83
CA TRP A 180 11.04 11.01 2.99
C TRP A 180 11.27 11.70 4.33
N ALA A 181 11.74 10.96 5.34
CA ALA A 181 12.06 11.47 6.67
C ALA A 181 13.50 12.00 6.82
N ALA A 182 14.36 11.73 5.83
CA ALA A 182 15.75 12.18 5.82
C ALA A 182 15.91 13.63 5.37
#